data_f63c03e369fdc73ad11307093c2e1866
#
_entry.id   f63c03e369fdc73ad11307093c2e1866
#
_cell.length_a   1.000
_cell.length_b   1.000
_cell.length_c   1.000
_cell.angle_alpha   90.00
_cell.angle_beta   90.00
_cell.angle_gamma   90.00
#
_symmetry.space_group_name_H-M   'P 1'
#
loop_
_entity.id
_entity.type
_entity.pdbx_description
1 polymer ?
#
loop_
_entity_poly.entity_id
_entity_poly.type
_entity_poly.pdbx_seq_one_letter_code
_entity_poly.pdbx_strand_id
1 'polypeptide(L)'
;EEQALGPILNPIEMGMPSEAAVVSKLKKIDEYKSLFAEAFKDEKDPIQYKNIGKAIGAFERTLLTPSRFDDFLKGDQNALDESEKRGLQKFIHMGCVTCHNGVTIGGNSYRKIGLVEPYETTDMGRFEITGIETDKKVFKVPSLRNITKTAPYFHDGSVATLDEAIREMAEHQLGRKVGPGFVDDVKAFLGSLTGKGKE
;
A
#
# COMPACT_ATOMS: atom_id res chain seq x y z
N GLU A 1 3.74 12.67 -2.96
CA GLU A 1 4.59 13.87 -2.88
C GLU A 1 4.44 14.55 -1.51
N GLU A 2 3.22 14.74 -1.05
CA GLU A 2 2.93 15.32 0.26
C GLU A 2 3.40 14.40 1.38
N GLN A 3 3.09 13.11 1.31
CA GLN A 3 3.53 12.12 2.28
C GLN A 3 5.05 12.07 2.42
N ALA A 4 5.79 12.14 1.30
CA ALA A 4 7.25 12.09 1.28
C ALA A 4 7.93 13.22 2.09
N LEU A 5 7.26 14.34 2.29
CA LEU A 5 7.78 15.48 3.06
C LEU A 5 7.59 15.33 4.58
N GLY A 6 6.55 14.59 5.01
CA GLY A 6 6.21 14.44 6.42
C GLY A 6 7.34 13.86 7.28
N PRO A 7 7.90 12.70 6.95
CA PRO A 7 8.96 12.03 7.71
C PRO A 7 10.21 12.87 7.92
N ILE A 8 10.52 13.76 6.99
CA ILE A 8 11.76 14.57 7.01
C ILE A 8 11.80 15.50 8.22
N LEU A 9 10.68 16.12 8.56
CA LEU A 9 10.59 17.05 9.69
C LEU A 9 10.06 16.40 10.97
N ASN A 10 9.52 15.18 10.87
CA ASN A 10 8.97 14.48 12.03
C ASN A 10 10.08 14.14 13.03
N PRO A 11 10.00 14.62 14.30
CA PRO A 11 11.05 14.43 15.28
C PRO A 11 11.26 12.95 15.69
N ILE A 12 10.27 12.10 15.50
CA ILE A 12 10.37 10.66 15.79
C ILE A 12 11.04 9.89 14.62
N GLU A 13 11.12 10.50 13.42
CA GLU A 13 11.70 9.89 12.23
C GLU A 13 13.04 10.54 11.88
N MET A 14 13.07 11.46 10.90
CA MET A 14 14.31 12.10 10.47
C MET A 14 14.71 13.33 11.31
N GLY A 15 13.76 13.99 11.95
CA GLY A 15 13.99 15.07 12.90
C GLY A 15 14.72 16.29 12.35
N MET A 16 14.60 16.58 11.05
CA MET A 16 15.23 17.80 10.50
C MET A 16 14.55 19.04 11.09
N PRO A 17 15.34 20.07 11.49
CA PRO A 17 14.80 21.19 12.26
C PRO A 17 13.89 22.13 11.45
N SER A 18 14.01 22.16 10.13
CA SER A 18 13.17 22.96 9.23
C SER A 18 13.38 22.59 7.76
N GLU A 19 12.40 22.98 6.92
CA GLU A 19 12.52 22.88 5.45
C GLU A 19 13.76 23.60 4.93
N ALA A 20 14.05 24.79 5.47
CA ALA A 20 15.22 25.58 5.08
C ALA A 20 16.54 24.84 5.39
N ALA A 21 16.60 24.13 6.49
CA ALA A 21 17.78 23.32 6.85
C ALA A 21 17.98 22.15 5.88
N VAL A 22 16.90 21.49 5.47
CA VAL A 22 16.94 20.41 4.45
C VAL A 22 17.45 20.96 3.11
N VAL A 23 16.85 22.03 2.62
CA VAL A 23 17.23 22.68 1.37
C VAL A 23 18.70 23.14 1.40
N SER A 24 19.14 23.77 2.51
CA SER A 24 20.52 24.21 2.70
C SER A 24 21.50 23.04 2.68
N LYS A 25 21.12 21.89 3.23
CA LYS A 25 21.95 20.68 3.24
C LYS A 25 22.12 20.14 1.82
N LEU A 26 21.03 20.03 1.05
CA LEU A 26 21.10 19.53 -0.34
C LEU A 26 21.84 20.50 -1.26
N LYS A 27 21.68 21.82 -1.10
CA LYS A 27 22.44 22.83 -1.87
C LYS A 27 23.97 22.79 -1.67
N LYS A 28 24.47 22.09 -0.67
CA LYS A 28 25.91 21.89 -0.44
C LYS A 28 26.49 20.70 -1.22
N ILE A 29 25.62 19.88 -1.82
CA ILE A 29 26.01 18.68 -2.57
C ILE A 29 25.87 18.99 -4.07
N ASP A 30 27.00 19.03 -4.77
CA ASP A 30 27.03 19.46 -6.17
C ASP A 30 26.24 18.55 -7.11
N GLU A 31 26.20 17.25 -6.82
CA GLU A 31 25.40 16.29 -7.59
C GLU A 31 23.91 16.64 -7.54
N TYR A 32 23.36 16.99 -6.36
CA TYR A 32 21.96 17.44 -6.28
C TYR A 32 21.71 18.75 -7.03
N LYS A 33 22.67 19.67 -7.08
CA LYS A 33 22.50 20.89 -7.87
C LYS A 33 22.26 20.58 -9.34
N SER A 34 23.06 19.67 -9.89
CA SER A 34 22.96 19.24 -11.30
C SER A 34 21.65 18.50 -11.57
N LEU A 35 21.30 17.50 -10.72
CA LEU A 35 20.11 16.68 -10.89
C LEU A 35 18.81 17.51 -10.76
N PHE A 36 18.75 18.40 -9.77
CA PHE A 36 17.55 19.26 -9.61
C PHE A 36 17.44 20.29 -10.72
N ALA A 37 18.55 20.85 -11.22
CA ALA A 37 18.54 21.77 -12.36
C ALA A 37 18.04 21.07 -13.63
N GLU A 38 18.39 19.80 -13.81
CA GLU A 38 17.91 19.01 -14.95
C GLU A 38 16.42 18.64 -14.81
N ALA A 39 15.99 18.24 -13.61
CA ALA A 39 14.61 17.81 -13.35
C ALA A 39 13.60 18.96 -13.35
N PHE A 40 14.01 20.16 -12.93
CA PHE A 40 13.13 21.34 -12.75
C PHE A 40 13.66 22.53 -13.56
N LYS A 41 13.81 22.36 -14.87
CA LYS A 41 14.43 23.32 -15.82
C LYS A 41 13.79 24.71 -15.83
N ASP A 42 12.49 24.77 -15.56
CA ASP A 42 11.72 26.01 -15.60
C ASP A 42 11.75 26.79 -14.27
N GLU A 43 12.42 26.25 -13.24
CA GLU A 43 12.50 26.88 -11.94
C GLU A 43 13.86 27.57 -11.75
N LYS A 44 13.85 28.87 -11.39
CA LYS A 44 15.06 29.65 -11.13
C LYS A 44 15.88 29.10 -9.95
N ASP A 45 15.21 28.58 -8.93
CA ASP A 45 15.79 27.89 -7.77
C ASP A 45 15.17 26.50 -7.67
N PRO A 46 15.76 25.46 -8.29
CA PRO A 46 15.14 24.14 -8.37
C PRO A 46 15.20 23.35 -7.07
N ILE A 47 16.18 23.62 -6.18
CA ILE A 47 16.27 22.93 -4.90
C ILE A 47 15.36 23.64 -3.87
N GLN A 48 14.09 23.24 -3.87
CA GLN A 48 13.07 23.69 -2.94
C GLN A 48 12.47 22.47 -2.22
N TYR A 49 11.95 22.66 -1.01
CA TYR A 49 11.38 21.57 -0.20
C TYR A 49 10.27 20.82 -0.94
N LYS A 50 9.34 21.54 -1.58
CA LYS A 50 8.28 20.94 -2.41
C LYS A 50 8.81 20.06 -3.54
N ASN A 51 9.97 20.42 -4.14
CA ASN A 51 10.55 19.67 -5.23
C ASN A 51 11.26 18.40 -4.76
N ILE A 52 11.72 18.36 -3.51
CA ILE A 52 12.20 17.14 -2.86
C ILE A 52 11.05 16.12 -2.80
N GLY A 53 9.87 16.54 -2.32
CA GLY A 53 8.68 15.68 -2.32
C GLY A 53 8.28 15.18 -3.70
N LYS A 54 8.32 16.06 -4.73
CA LYS A 54 8.05 15.68 -6.12
C LYS A 54 9.05 14.64 -6.63
N ALA A 55 10.35 14.83 -6.37
CA ALA A 55 11.39 13.89 -6.78
C ALA A 55 11.23 12.52 -6.11
N ILE A 56 10.97 12.49 -4.81
CA ILE A 56 10.71 11.26 -4.07
C ILE A 56 9.44 10.58 -4.60
N GLY A 57 8.33 11.30 -4.73
CA GLY A 57 7.08 10.76 -5.24
C GLY A 57 7.19 10.26 -6.69
N ALA A 58 8.02 10.89 -7.53
CA ALA A 58 8.32 10.41 -8.87
C ALA A 58 9.07 9.07 -8.82
N PHE A 59 10.06 8.95 -7.96
CA PHE A 59 10.79 7.70 -7.73
C PHE A 59 9.87 6.59 -7.21
N GLU A 60 9.04 6.88 -6.21
CA GLU A 60 8.09 5.91 -5.63
C GLU A 60 7.15 5.33 -6.70
N ARG A 61 6.71 6.12 -7.68
CA ARG A 61 5.89 5.64 -8.81
C ARG A 61 6.62 4.65 -9.70
N THR A 62 7.94 4.58 -9.65
CA THR A 62 8.74 3.57 -10.40
C THR A 62 8.88 2.25 -9.64
N LEU A 63 8.55 2.22 -8.35
CA LEU A 63 8.67 1.04 -7.49
C LEU A 63 7.53 0.04 -7.72
N LEU A 64 7.20 -0.19 -8.99
CA LEU A 64 6.26 -1.23 -9.37
C LEU A 64 6.95 -2.59 -9.33
N THR A 65 6.22 -3.57 -8.83
CA THR A 65 6.67 -4.96 -8.74
C THR A 65 5.77 -5.85 -9.61
N PRO A 66 5.99 -5.89 -10.95
CA PRO A 66 5.23 -6.78 -11.82
C PRO A 66 5.34 -8.23 -11.36
N SER A 67 4.23 -8.93 -11.42
CA SER A 67 4.07 -10.28 -10.90
C SER A 67 3.50 -11.22 -11.96
N ARG A 68 3.40 -12.51 -11.66
CA ARG A 68 2.75 -13.49 -12.56
C ARG A 68 1.28 -13.15 -12.82
N PHE A 69 0.60 -12.53 -11.87
CA PHE A 69 -0.76 -12.03 -12.09
C PHE A 69 -0.84 -10.97 -13.20
N ASP A 70 0.17 -10.09 -13.31
CA ASP A 70 0.21 -9.10 -14.39
C ASP A 70 0.41 -9.76 -15.76
N ASP A 71 1.19 -10.84 -15.83
CA ASP A 71 1.37 -11.61 -17.05
C ASP A 71 0.05 -12.33 -17.45
N PHE A 72 -0.66 -12.88 -16.47
CA PHE A 72 -2.00 -13.45 -16.66
C PHE A 72 -2.99 -12.40 -17.22
N LEU A 73 -3.01 -11.20 -16.67
CA LEU A 73 -3.85 -10.10 -17.17
C LEU A 73 -3.50 -9.65 -18.59
N LYS A 74 -2.25 -9.84 -19.02
CA LYS A 74 -1.80 -9.58 -20.40
C LYS A 74 -2.11 -10.73 -21.38
N GLY A 75 -2.71 -11.81 -20.89
CA GLY A 75 -3.20 -12.93 -21.70
C GLY A 75 -2.42 -14.24 -21.56
N ASP A 76 -1.35 -14.29 -20.77
CA ASP A 76 -0.66 -15.56 -20.49
C ASP A 76 -1.47 -16.42 -19.52
N GLN A 77 -2.29 -17.31 -20.07
CA GLN A 77 -3.16 -18.20 -19.29
C GLN A 77 -2.35 -19.22 -18.44
N ASN A 78 -1.06 -19.42 -18.71
CA ASN A 78 -0.19 -20.32 -17.98
C ASN A 78 0.58 -19.61 -16.84
N ALA A 79 0.47 -18.29 -16.74
CA ALA A 79 1.13 -17.52 -15.68
C ALA A 79 0.58 -17.83 -14.28
N LEU A 80 -0.65 -18.32 -14.18
CA LEU A 80 -1.26 -18.78 -12.94
C LEU A 80 -1.53 -20.29 -13.02
N ASP A 81 -1.26 -21.00 -11.91
CA ASP A 81 -1.69 -22.40 -11.77
C ASP A 81 -3.19 -22.51 -11.42
N GLU A 82 -3.70 -23.75 -11.37
CA GLU A 82 -5.13 -24.00 -11.14
C GLU A 82 -5.59 -23.59 -9.74
N SER A 83 -4.74 -23.68 -8.72
CA SER A 83 -5.09 -23.25 -7.36
C SER A 83 -5.17 -21.71 -7.28
N GLU A 84 -4.25 -21.01 -7.93
CA GLU A 84 -4.24 -19.56 -8.05
C GLU A 84 -5.45 -19.02 -8.82
N LYS A 85 -5.84 -19.69 -9.90
CA LYS A 85 -7.04 -19.37 -10.65
C LYS A 85 -8.32 -19.57 -9.83
N ARG A 86 -8.43 -20.68 -9.10
CA ARG A 86 -9.53 -20.90 -8.15
C ARG A 86 -9.55 -19.85 -7.07
N GLY A 87 -8.37 -19.47 -6.54
CA GLY A 87 -8.24 -18.39 -5.55
C GLY A 87 -8.71 -17.05 -6.07
N LEU A 88 -8.34 -16.68 -7.30
CA LEU A 88 -8.81 -15.48 -7.98
C LEU A 88 -10.36 -15.49 -8.13
N GLN A 89 -10.93 -16.62 -8.56
CA GLN A 89 -12.39 -16.75 -8.66
C GLN A 89 -13.07 -16.57 -7.30
N LYS A 90 -12.55 -17.19 -6.24
CA LYS A 90 -13.07 -17.04 -4.88
C LYS A 90 -12.95 -15.59 -4.40
N PHE A 91 -11.84 -14.93 -4.66
CA PHE A 91 -11.59 -13.53 -4.32
C PHE A 91 -12.60 -12.58 -4.98
N ILE A 92 -12.90 -12.83 -6.26
CA ILE A 92 -13.91 -12.06 -7.00
C ILE A 92 -15.31 -12.34 -6.48
N HIS A 93 -15.73 -13.61 -6.41
CA HIS A 93 -17.10 -14.00 -6.04
C HIS A 93 -17.44 -13.67 -4.58
N MET A 94 -16.47 -13.70 -3.68
CA MET A 94 -16.66 -13.29 -2.30
C MET A 94 -16.87 -11.77 -2.16
N GLY A 95 -16.41 -10.98 -3.12
CA GLY A 95 -16.53 -9.51 -3.12
C GLY A 95 -15.30 -8.76 -2.63
N CYS A 96 -14.17 -9.44 -2.41
CA CYS A 96 -12.91 -8.81 -1.98
C CYS A 96 -12.46 -7.70 -2.95
N VAL A 97 -12.73 -7.88 -4.25
CA VAL A 97 -12.42 -6.90 -5.31
C VAL A 97 -13.14 -5.55 -5.13
N THR A 98 -14.19 -5.48 -4.32
CA THR A 98 -14.91 -4.22 -4.06
C THR A 98 -13.99 -3.17 -3.40
N CYS A 99 -13.07 -3.62 -2.57
CA CYS A 99 -12.10 -2.78 -1.88
C CYS A 99 -10.69 -2.97 -2.44
N HIS A 100 -10.32 -4.21 -2.79
CA HIS A 100 -9.00 -4.56 -3.30
C HIS A 100 -9.01 -4.63 -4.83
N ASN A 101 -8.88 -3.49 -5.49
CA ASN A 101 -8.90 -3.34 -6.95
C ASN A 101 -7.85 -2.35 -7.45
N GLY A 102 -7.80 -2.15 -8.78
CA GLY A 102 -6.85 -1.26 -9.43
C GLY A 102 -5.44 -1.84 -9.55
N VAL A 103 -4.49 -1.04 -10.01
CA VAL A 103 -3.12 -1.48 -10.33
C VAL A 103 -2.40 -2.09 -9.13
N THR A 104 -2.64 -1.55 -7.94
CA THR A 104 -2.03 -2.01 -6.69
C THR A 104 -2.89 -3.02 -5.93
N ILE A 105 -4.05 -3.38 -6.48
CA ILE A 105 -5.02 -4.31 -5.84
C ILE A 105 -5.32 -3.83 -4.41
N GLY A 106 -5.80 -2.62 -4.30
CA GLY A 106 -5.98 -1.82 -3.10
C GLY A 106 -5.16 -0.53 -3.14
N GLY A 107 -4.99 0.15 -2.03
CA GLY A 107 -4.20 1.37 -1.91
C GLY A 107 -4.88 2.66 -2.37
N ASN A 108 -6.07 2.58 -2.95
CA ASN A 108 -6.77 3.67 -3.63
C ASN A 108 -8.05 4.14 -2.94
N SER A 109 -8.36 3.61 -1.78
CA SER A 109 -9.59 3.97 -1.05
C SER A 109 -9.43 3.81 0.46
N TYR A 110 -10.38 4.40 1.18
CA TYR A 110 -10.53 4.24 2.63
C TYR A 110 -11.81 3.47 2.93
N ARG A 111 -11.76 2.57 3.90
CA ARG A 111 -12.92 1.75 4.32
C ARG A 111 -12.90 1.56 5.83
N LYS A 112 -14.10 1.48 6.38
CA LYS A 112 -14.28 1.11 7.78
C LYS A 112 -13.91 -0.36 7.95
N ILE A 113 -13.06 -0.66 8.95
CA ILE A 113 -12.85 -2.04 9.39
C ILE A 113 -14.03 -2.50 10.24
N GLY A 114 -14.43 -3.77 10.10
CA GLY A 114 -15.63 -4.27 10.74
C GLY A 114 -16.91 -3.70 10.11
N LEU A 115 -17.00 -3.75 8.77
CA LEU A 115 -18.15 -3.20 8.03
C LEU A 115 -19.44 -3.98 8.30
N VAL A 116 -19.35 -5.31 8.43
CA VAL A 116 -20.49 -6.22 8.66
C VAL A 116 -20.49 -6.73 10.08
N GLU A 117 -19.39 -7.35 10.52
CA GLU A 117 -19.21 -7.80 11.89
C GLU A 117 -18.19 -6.90 12.59
N PRO A 118 -18.48 -6.41 13.81
CA PRO A 118 -17.59 -5.50 14.52
C PRO A 118 -16.17 -6.08 14.65
N TYR A 119 -15.16 -5.23 14.37
CA TYR A 119 -13.75 -5.54 14.64
C TYR A 119 -13.31 -4.81 15.91
N GLU A 120 -12.73 -5.55 16.85
CA GLU A 120 -12.27 -4.98 18.11
C GLU A 120 -10.93 -4.26 17.91
N THR A 121 -10.96 -2.94 18.02
CA THR A 121 -9.77 -2.08 18.02
C THR A 121 -10.06 -0.79 18.77
N THR A 122 -9.07 -0.28 19.47
CA THR A 122 -9.09 1.04 20.12
C THR A 122 -8.64 2.17 19.17
N ASP A 123 -8.00 1.83 18.07
CA ASP A 123 -7.55 2.78 17.05
C ASP A 123 -8.76 3.32 16.27
N MET A 124 -8.95 4.62 16.31
CA MET A 124 -10.06 5.29 15.62
C MET A 124 -9.73 5.61 14.16
N GLY A 125 -8.52 5.33 13.71
CA GLY A 125 -8.10 5.49 12.32
C GLY A 125 -8.21 6.93 11.82
N ARG A 126 -8.79 7.13 10.66
CA ARG A 126 -8.90 8.45 10.02
C ARG A 126 -9.60 9.49 10.89
N PHE A 127 -10.48 9.08 11.80
CA PHE A 127 -11.14 9.99 12.74
C PHE A 127 -10.15 10.80 13.58
N GLU A 128 -9.01 10.23 13.95
CA GLU A 128 -7.99 10.93 14.76
C GLU A 128 -7.41 12.16 14.04
N ILE A 129 -7.48 12.17 12.71
CA ILE A 129 -7.01 13.27 11.88
C ILE A 129 -8.16 14.24 11.54
N THR A 130 -9.33 13.69 11.22
CA THR A 130 -10.45 14.50 10.67
C THR A 130 -11.43 15.01 11.73
N GLY A 131 -11.57 14.33 12.86
CA GLY A 131 -12.62 14.57 13.86
C GLY A 131 -14.05 14.27 13.36
N ILE A 132 -14.20 13.66 12.18
CA ILE A 132 -15.49 13.37 11.57
C ILE A 132 -15.99 12.03 12.05
N GLU A 133 -17.16 11.95 12.67
CA GLU A 133 -17.72 10.72 13.27
C GLU A 133 -17.80 9.55 12.29
N THR A 134 -18.12 9.80 11.02
CA THR A 134 -18.18 8.74 9.99
C THR A 134 -16.81 8.17 9.62
N ASP A 135 -15.74 8.82 10.02
CA ASP A 135 -14.36 8.37 9.79
C ASP A 135 -13.82 7.47 10.93
N LYS A 136 -14.61 7.19 11.96
CA LYS A 136 -14.22 6.26 13.03
C LYS A 136 -13.98 4.86 12.48
N LYS A 137 -12.81 4.30 12.84
CA LYS A 137 -12.33 2.99 12.38
C LYS A 137 -12.22 2.89 10.85
N VAL A 138 -12.05 4.02 10.15
CA VAL A 138 -11.79 4.06 8.72
C VAL A 138 -10.28 4.07 8.49
N PHE A 139 -9.81 3.12 7.72
CA PHE A 139 -8.40 2.94 7.37
C PHE A 139 -8.20 2.93 5.85
N LYS A 140 -6.99 3.23 5.41
CA LYS A 140 -6.60 3.05 4.01
C LYS A 140 -6.62 1.56 3.69
N VAL A 141 -7.32 1.17 2.61
CA VAL A 141 -7.26 -0.20 2.10
C VAL A 141 -5.83 -0.47 1.62
N PRO A 142 -5.12 -1.46 2.18
CA PRO A 142 -3.73 -1.71 1.78
C PRO A 142 -3.65 -2.30 0.37
N SER A 143 -2.50 -2.09 -0.28
CA SER A 143 -2.14 -2.86 -1.47
C SER A 143 -1.96 -4.33 -1.09
N LEU A 144 -2.42 -5.24 -1.95
CA LEU A 144 -2.18 -6.68 -1.78
C LEU A 144 -0.96 -7.18 -2.57
N ARG A 145 -0.27 -6.30 -3.31
CA ARG A 145 0.99 -6.68 -3.93
C ARG A 145 2.03 -7.00 -2.89
N ASN A 146 2.73 -8.09 -3.07
CA ASN A 146 3.74 -8.64 -2.15
C ASN A 146 3.20 -9.01 -0.75
N ILE A 147 1.88 -9.11 -0.57
CA ILE A 147 1.27 -9.32 0.74
C ILE A 147 1.82 -10.56 1.48
N THR A 148 2.26 -11.59 0.77
CA THR A 148 2.89 -12.79 1.37
C THR A 148 4.25 -12.53 2.02
N LYS A 149 4.82 -11.32 1.83
CA LYS A 149 6.15 -10.92 2.34
C LYS A 149 6.07 -9.88 3.46
N THR A 150 4.88 -9.42 3.81
CA THR A 150 4.70 -8.23 4.66
C THR A 150 3.98 -8.52 5.98
N ALA A 151 4.11 -9.74 6.51
CA ALA A 151 3.66 -10.05 7.86
C ALA A 151 4.41 -9.17 8.91
N PRO A 152 3.77 -8.84 10.05
CA PRO A 152 2.39 -9.14 10.44
C PRO A 152 1.36 -8.25 9.71
N TYR A 153 0.08 -8.60 9.82
CA TYR A 153 -1.02 -8.01 9.06
C TYR A 153 -1.89 -7.08 9.89
N PHE A 154 -2.76 -6.33 9.20
CA PHE A 154 -3.58 -5.21 9.63
C PHE A 154 -2.76 -3.96 9.99
N HIS A 155 -3.47 -2.86 10.29
CA HIS A 155 -2.86 -1.55 10.54
C HIS A 155 -1.99 -1.51 11.80
N ASP A 156 -2.26 -2.40 12.74
CA ASP A 156 -1.59 -2.52 14.04
C ASP A 156 -0.66 -3.75 14.14
N GLY A 157 -0.58 -4.58 13.08
CA GLY A 157 0.19 -5.81 13.10
C GLY A 157 -0.33 -6.88 14.03
N SER A 158 -1.61 -6.81 14.44
CA SER A 158 -2.22 -7.73 15.41
C SER A 158 -2.38 -9.16 14.88
N VAL A 159 -2.38 -9.35 13.56
CA VAL A 159 -2.60 -10.64 12.91
C VAL A 159 -1.29 -11.19 12.35
N ALA A 160 -0.85 -12.32 12.88
CA ALA A 160 0.48 -12.86 12.58
C ALA A 160 0.57 -13.54 11.20
N THR A 161 -0.50 -14.18 10.74
CA THR A 161 -0.49 -15.02 9.54
C THR A 161 -1.46 -14.54 8.47
N LEU A 162 -1.12 -14.78 7.19
CA LEU A 162 -2.00 -14.44 6.08
C LEU A 162 -3.29 -15.27 6.10
N ASP A 163 -3.24 -16.50 6.56
CA ASP A 163 -4.39 -17.38 6.70
C ASP A 163 -5.42 -16.81 7.66
N GLU A 164 -4.96 -16.28 8.77
CA GLU A 164 -5.77 -15.60 9.78
C GLU A 164 -6.33 -14.28 9.22
N ALA A 165 -5.49 -13.46 8.56
CA ALA A 165 -5.92 -12.21 7.94
C ALA A 165 -7.03 -12.42 6.89
N ILE A 166 -6.96 -13.51 6.10
CA ILE A 166 -8.00 -13.86 5.13
C ILE A 166 -9.32 -14.21 5.86
N ARG A 167 -9.26 -14.94 6.98
CA ARG A 167 -10.46 -15.30 7.78
C ARG A 167 -11.09 -14.07 8.41
N GLU A 168 -10.30 -13.25 9.07
CA GLU A 168 -10.74 -11.99 9.69
C GLU A 168 -11.38 -11.04 8.66
N MET A 169 -10.76 -10.87 7.49
CA MET A 169 -11.35 -10.07 6.42
C MET A 169 -12.67 -10.65 5.91
N ALA A 170 -12.77 -11.96 5.75
CA ALA A 170 -14.01 -12.61 5.33
C ALA A 170 -15.13 -12.43 6.37
N GLU A 171 -14.81 -12.57 7.66
CA GLU A 171 -15.78 -12.44 8.74
C GLU A 171 -16.19 -10.98 8.97
N HIS A 172 -15.23 -10.09 9.23
CA HIS A 172 -15.53 -8.72 9.63
C HIS A 172 -16.00 -7.82 8.50
N GLN A 173 -15.47 -8.01 7.29
CA GLN A 173 -15.86 -7.15 6.14
C GLN A 173 -17.03 -7.70 5.33
N LEU A 174 -17.20 -9.02 5.29
CA LEU A 174 -18.17 -9.68 4.41
C LEU A 174 -19.20 -10.53 5.17
N GLY A 175 -19.07 -10.70 6.50
CA GLY A 175 -19.97 -11.51 7.33
C GLY A 175 -19.91 -13.00 6.96
N ARG A 176 -18.75 -13.50 6.49
CA ARG A 176 -18.62 -14.87 5.99
C ARG A 176 -17.53 -15.64 6.72
N LYS A 177 -17.90 -16.74 7.36
CA LYS A 177 -16.92 -17.71 7.89
C LYS A 177 -16.44 -18.62 6.77
N VAL A 178 -15.12 -18.75 6.63
CA VAL A 178 -14.51 -19.49 5.53
C VAL A 178 -13.66 -20.66 6.07
N GLY A 179 -13.73 -21.79 5.36
CA GLY A 179 -12.96 -22.99 5.70
C GLY A 179 -11.56 -23.00 5.09
N PRO A 180 -10.73 -24.02 5.47
CA PRO A 180 -9.34 -24.13 5.01
C PRO A 180 -9.18 -24.05 3.49
N GLY A 181 -9.96 -24.82 2.74
CA GLY A 181 -9.84 -24.85 1.28
C GLY A 181 -10.20 -23.54 0.56
N PHE A 182 -10.95 -22.63 1.21
CA PHE A 182 -11.11 -21.28 0.71
C PHE A 182 -9.84 -20.47 0.96
N VAL A 183 -9.32 -20.55 2.16
CA VAL A 183 -8.12 -19.82 2.59
C VAL A 183 -6.91 -20.23 1.75
N ASP A 184 -6.72 -21.54 1.54
CA ASP A 184 -5.59 -22.07 0.77
C ASP A 184 -5.60 -21.55 -0.67
N ASP A 185 -6.75 -21.60 -1.37
CA ASP A 185 -6.85 -21.10 -2.73
C ASP A 185 -6.68 -19.57 -2.80
N VAL A 186 -7.30 -18.79 -1.90
CA VAL A 186 -7.12 -17.33 -1.87
C VAL A 186 -5.67 -16.96 -1.57
N LYS A 187 -5.03 -17.65 -0.64
CA LYS A 187 -3.62 -17.47 -0.32
C LYS A 187 -2.71 -17.81 -1.52
N ALA A 188 -3.03 -18.86 -2.28
CA ALA A 188 -2.32 -19.18 -3.52
C ALA A 188 -2.43 -18.01 -4.52
N PHE A 189 -3.64 -17.49 -4.76
CA PHE A 189 -3.83 -16.32 -5.61
C PHE A 189 -3.02 -15.12 -5.10
N LEU A 190 -3.08 -14.79 -3.81
CA LEU A 190 -2.31 -13.70 -3.23
C LEU A 190 -0.80 -13.90 -3.39
N GLY A 191 -0.33 -15.15 -3.44
CA GLY A 191 1.05 -15.51 -3.76
C GLY A 191 1.46 -15.07 -5.17
N SER A 192 0.55 -15.15 -6.14
CA SER A 192 0.79 -14.72 -7.52
C SER A 192 0.99 -13.21 -7.66
N LEU A 193 0.60 -12.42 -6.65
CA LEU A 193 0.81 -10.97 -6.58
C LEU A 193 2.21 -10.57 -6.10
N THR A 194 3.05 -11.56 -5.78
CA THR A 194 4.44 -11.31 -5.38
C THR A 194 5.25 -10.97 -6.61
N GLY A 195 5.79 -9.76 -6.63
CA GLY A 195 6.61 -9.27 -7.73
C GLY A 195 7.94 -10.01 -7.86
N LYS A 196 8.43 -10.12 -9.07
CA LYS A 196 9.82 -10.49 -9.34
C LYS A 196 10.66 -9.30 -8.91
N GLY A 197 11.57 -9.47 -7.94
CA GLY A 197 12.53 -8.43 -7.58
C GLY A 197 13.24 -7.93 -8.85
N LYS A 198 13.63 -6.66 -8.89
CA LYS A 198 14.62 -6.23 -9.88
C LYS A 198 15.92 -6.93 -9.48
N GLU A 199 16.37 -7.88 -10.28
CA GLU A 199 17.72 -8.42 -10.23
C GLU A 199 18.72 -7.32 -10.50
#